data_73279bf68ac7b20071e18084df90a0fe
#
_entry.id   73279bf68ac7b20071e18084df90a0fe
#
_cell.length_a   1.000
_cell.length_b   1.000
_cell.length_c   1.000
_cell.angle_alpha   90.00
_cell.angle_beta   90.00
_cell.angle_gamma   90.00
#
_symmetry.space_group_name_H-M   'P 1'
#
loop_
_entity.id
_entity.type
_entity.pdbx_description
1 polymer ?
#
loop_
_entity_poly.entity_id
_entity_poly.type
_entity_poly.pdbx_seq_one_letter_code
_entity_poly.pdbx_strand_id
1 'polypeptide(L)'
;LFTGGLGILPVENSARYCHSTTVAALSPTFGFGACTNPPRDLLNSDCILIMGSNMAEAHPCAFYWPMQAKKKGAVTIHVDPRYTRTSAACDHHVHIRPETDIAFLSAVIRYILEKGLWFKEYVLAYTNASTIINSKFNFDDVTGLFNGWDPATRSYSKEPDSWDYEYEMNPDGSRGAPKTDP
;
A
#
# COMPACT_ATOMS: atom_id res chain seq x y z
N LEU A 1 2.91 28.58 -20.72
CA LEU A 1 2.82 30.01 -20.43
C LEU A 1 3.80 30.42 -19.30
N PHE A 2 3.69 29.83 -18.09
CA PHE A 2 4.52 30.22 -16.93
C PHE A 2 6.00 29.97 -17.17
N THR A 3 6.38 28.78 -17.60
CA THR A 3 7.78 28.43 -17.81
C THR A 3 8.36 29.02 -19.06
N GLY A 4 7.68 28.90 -20.22
CA GLY A 4 8.20 29.35 -21.52
C GLY A 4 7.95 30.80 -21.82
N GLY A 5 6.88 31.41 -21.30
CA GLY A 5 6.54 32.80 -21.56
C GLY A 5 7.00 33.79 -20.50
N LEU A 6 6.91 33.41 -19.23
CA LEU A 6 7.25 34.30 -18.11
C LEU A 6 8.56 33.92 -17.41
N GLY A 7 9.22 32.83 -17.81
CA GLY A 7 10.48 32.39 -17.21
C GLY A 7 10.35 31.97 -15.74
N ILE A 8 9.15 31.66 -15.27
CA ILE A 8 8.91 31.22 -13.88
C ILE A 8 9.32 29.75 -13.73
N LEU A 9 10.31 29.51 -12.92
CA LEU A 9 10.81 28.19 -12.54
C LEU A 9 10.98 28.12 -11.02
N PRO A 10 10.65 27.00 -10.38
CA PRO A 10 9.95 25.83 -10.89
C PRO A 10 8.43 26.02 -10.89
N VAL A 11 7.73 25.35 -11.80
CA VAL A 11 6.29 25.17 -11.76
C VAL A 11 6.01 23.75 -11.28
N GLU A 12 5.28 23.60 -10.20
CA GLU A 12 5.02 22.31 -9.57
C GLU A 12 3.51 22.05 -9.42
N ASN A 13 3.13 20.80 -9.41
CA ASN A 13 1.75 20.38 -9.20
C ASN A 13 1.51 20.09 -7.70
N SER A 14 0.38 20.56 -7.16
CA SER A 14 0.01 20.32 -5.76
C SER A 14 -0.05 18.82 -5.40
N ALA A 15 -0.43 17.97 -6.34
CA ALA A 15 -0.45 16.52 -6.16
C ALA A 15 0.94 15.92 -5.91
N ARG A 16 2.03 16.59 -6.27
CA ARG A 16 3.38 16.12 -5.98
C ARG A 16 3.63 15.99 -4.48
N TYR A 17 3.19 16.94 -3.70
CA TYR A 17 3.32 16.88 -2.24
C TYR A 17 2.22 16.06 -1.58
N CYS A 18 1.00 16.17 -2.08
CA CYS A 18 -0.18 15.53 -1.48
C CYS A 18 -0.22 14.02 -1.73
N HIS A 19 0.18 13.56 -2.92
CA HIS A 19 0.04 12.17 -3.36
C HIS A 19 1.37 11.49 -3.73
N SER A 20 2.51 12.10 -3.50
CA SER A 20 3.81 11.58 -3.94
C SER A 20 4.09 10.18 -3.41
N THR A 21 3.91 9.95 -2.13
CA THR A 21 4.10 8.64 -1.49
C THR A 21 3.05 7.62 -1.90
N THR A 22 1.79 8.04 -2.01
CA THR A 22 0.68 7.17 -2.42
C THR A 22 0.84 6.69 -3.85
N VAL A 23 1.16 7.60 -4.79
CA VAL A 23 1.39 7.23 -6.20
C VAL A 23 2.61 6.32 -6.34
N ALA A 24 3.69 6.61 -5.61
CA ALA A 24 4.89 5.78 -5.60
C ALA A 24 4.64 4.37 -5.04
N ALA A 25 3.71 4.21 -4.10
CA ALA A 25 3.33 2.92 -3.55
C ALA A 25 2.34 2.16 -4.44
N LEU A 26 1.34 2.84 -5.00
CA LEU A 26 0.31 2.20 -5.82
C LEU A 26 0.84 1.70 -7.16
N SER A 27 1.76 2.45 -7.79
CA SER A 27 2.29 2.07 -9.12
C SER A 27 2.97 0.70 -9.13
N PRO A 28 3.90 0.35 -8.22
CA PRO A 28 4.50 -0.97 -8.21
C PRO A 28 3.58 -2.08 -7.69
N THR A 29 2.59 -1.74 -6.84
CA THR A 29 1.67 -2.74 -6.27
C THR A 29 0.51 -3.09 -7.20
N PHE A 30 -0.09 -2.09 -7.85
CA PHE A 30 -1.29 -2.24 -8.66
C PHE A 30 -1.09 -1.87 -10.14
N GLY A 31 0.12 -1.45 -10.53
CA GLY A 31 0.45 -1.05 -11.90
C GLY A 31 0.02 0.38 -12.26
N PHE A 32 -0.77 1.05 -11.43
CA PHE A 32 -1.24 2.41 -11.68
C PHE A 32 -1.39 3.22 -10.39
N GLY A 33 -0.94 4.46 -10.40
CA GLY A 33 -0.91 5.34 -9.23
C GLY A 33 -2.23 6.05 -8.95
N ALA A 34 -3.36 5.32 -8.97
CA ALA A 34 -4.69 5.88 -8.73
C ALA A 34 -5.56 4.93 -7.91
N CYS A 35 -6.73 5.43 -7.52
CA CYS A 35 -7.73 4.64 -6.81
C CYS A 35 -8.17 3.43 -7.65
N THR A 36 -8.18 2.25 -7.06
CA THR A 36 -8.55 1.00 -7.76
C THR A 36 -10.04 0.88 -8.00
N ASN A 37 -10.87 1.49 -7.14
CA ASN A 37 -12.31 1.41 -7.16
C ASN A 37 -12.94 2.80 -7.09
N PRO A 38 -14.13 3.01 -7.68
CA PRO A 38 -14.87 4.25 -7.48
C PRO A 38 -15.34 4.38 -6.02
N PRO A 39 -15.43 5.60 -5.45
CA PRO A 39 -15.86 5.80 -4.07
C PRO A 39 -17.20 5.17 -3.72
N ARG A 40 -18.08 4.98 -4.70
CA ARG A 40 -19.39 4.32 -4.54
C ARG A 40 -19.25 2.87 -4.05
N ASP A 41 -18.17 2.18 -4.40
CA ASP A 41 -17.94 0.79 -3.99
C ASP A 41 -17.79 0.63 -2.48
N LEU A 42 -17.42 1.68 -1.75
CA LEU A 42 -17.40 1.70 -0.30
C LEU A 42 -18.74 1.30 0.33
N LEU A 43 -19.84 1.49 -0.41
CA LEU A 43 -21.17 1.06 0.01
C LEU A 43 -21.31 -0.45 0.21
N ASN A 44 -20.45 -1.24 -0.42
CA ASN A 44 -20.42 -2.70 -0.38
C ASN A 44 -19.46 -3.26 0.65
N SER A 45 -18.81 -2.39 1.44
CA SER A 45 -17.82 -2.78 2.44
C SER A 45 -18.49 -3.00 3.79
N ASP A 46 -18.06 -4.06 4.49
CA ASP A 46 -18.47 -4.34 5.88
C ASP A 46 -17.57 -3.64 6.91
N CYS A 47 -16.34 -3.29 6.51
CA CYS A 47 -15.39 -2.55 7.32
C CYS A 47 -14.65 -1.51 6.47
N ILE A 48 -14.57 -0.28 6.95
CA ILE A 48 -13.91 0.83 6.26
C ILE A 48 -12.89 1.46 7.18
N LEU A 49 -11.62 1.39 6.76
CA LEU A 49 -10.50 2.05 7.43
C LEU A 49 -10.18 3.35 6.71
N ILE A 50 -10.32 4.48 7.41
CA ILE A 50 -9.93 5.81 6.93
C ILE A 50 -8.68 6.21 7.70
N MET A 51 -7.57 6.41 7.00
CA MET A 51 -6.29 6.69 7.63
C MET A 51 -5.68 7.99 7.12
N GLY A 52 -5.33 8.90 8.04
CA GLY A 52 -4.67 10.16 7.74
C GLY A 52 -5.49 11.15 6.90
N SER A 53 -6.81 10.99 6.82
CA SER A 53 -7.66 11.84 6.01
C SER A 53 -8.82 12.42 6.81
N ASN A 54 -8.96 13.74 6.83
CA ASN A 54 -10.19 14.38 7.29
C ASN A 54 -11.24 14.38 6.17
N MET A 55 -11.65 13.19 5.77
CA MET A 55 -12.51 12.94 4.61
C MET A 55 -13.85 13.67 4.68
N ALA A 56 -14.42 13.82 5.88
CA ALA A 56 -15.69 14.52 6.08
C ALA A 56 -15.64 16.00 5.65
N GLU A 57 -14.48 16.64 5.76
CA GLU A 57 -14.31 18.05 5.38
C GLU A 57 -13.63 18.22 4.03
N ALA A 58 -12.59 17.43 3.73
CA ALA A 58 -11.81 17.55 2.51
C ALA A 58 -12.45 16.84 1.30
N HIS A 59 -13.24 15.79 1.53
CA HIS A 59 -13.86 14.95 0.48
C HIS A 59 -15.33 14.66 0.79
N PRO A 60 -16.19 15.66 1.00
CA PRO A 60 -17.55 15.46 1.51
C PRO A 60 -18.42 14.59 0.58
N CYS A 61 -18.27 14.73 -0.73
CA CYS A 61 -19.00 13.91 -1.70
C CYS A 61 -18.61 12.43 -1.64
N ALA A 62 -17.32 12.15 -1.44
CA ALA A 62 -16.85 10.78 -1.29
C ALA A 62 -17.19 10.22 0.10
N PHE A 63 -17.19 11.05 1.15
CA PHE A 63 -17.54 10.65 2.51
C PHE A 63 -19.00 10.22 2.68
N TYR A 64 -19.86 10.63 1.78
CA TYR A 64 -21.23 10.15 1.72
C TYR A 64 -21.31 8.61 1.71
N TRP A 65 -20.45 7.95 0.95
CA TRP A 65 -20.50 6.50 0.77
C TRP A 65 -20.13 5.70 2.01
N PRO A 66 -19.04 5.99 2.75
CA PRO A 66 -18.79 5.39 4.05
C PRO A 66 -19.95 5.55 5.03
N MET A 67 -20.60 6.72 5.03
CA MET A 67 -21.74 6.96 5.92
C MET A 67 -22.97 6.16 5.51
N GLN A 68 -23.17 5.89 4.21
CA GLN A 68 -24.23 4.98 3.78
C GLN A 68 -23.92 3.53 4.12
N ALA A 69 -22.66 3.09 3.97
CA ALA A 69 -22.22 1.77 4.40
C ALA A 69 -22.42 1.57 5.92
N LYS A 70 -22.03 2.56 6.71
CA LYS A 70 -22.27 2.56 8.17
C LYS A 70 -23.73 2.40 8.53
N LYS A 71 -24.65 3.09 7.83
CA LYS A 71 -26.10 2.92 8.02
C LYS A 71 -26.60 1.51 7.71
N LYS A 72 -25.88 0.77 6.88
CA LYS A 72 -26.16 -0.64 6.56
C LYS A 72 -25.50 -1.62 7.54
N GLY A 73 -24.73 -1.14 8.51
CA GLY A 73 -24.05 -1.96 9.52
C GLY A 73 -22.55 -2.10 9.34
N ALA A 74 -21.94 -1.46 8.34
CA ALA A 74 -20.48 -1.45 8.21
C ALA A 74 -19.80 -0.74 9.38
N VAL A 75 -18.69 -1.29 9.83
CA VAL A 75 -17.84 -0.67 10.87
C VAL A 75 -16.91 0.34 10.23
N THR A 76 -16.88 1.56 10.76
CA THR A 76 -16.00 2.63 10.29
C THR A 76 -14.92 2.96 11.33
N ILE A 77 -13.67 2.91 10.92
CA ILE A 77 -12.50 3.15 11.78
C ILE A 77 -11.71 4.30 11.20
N HIS A 78 -11.48 5.35 11.99
CA HIS A 78 -10.63 6.47 11.61
C HIS A 78 -9.33 6.44 12.40
N VAL A 79 -8.20 6.40 11.70
CA VAL A 79 -6.85 6.39 12.28
C VAL A 79 -6.18 7.71 11.93
N ASP A 80 -5.97 8.55 12.92
CA ASP A 80 -5.41 9.89 12.72
C ASP A 80 -4.78 10.41 14.02
N PRO A 81 -3.67 11.13 13.97
CA PRO A 81 -3.11 11.79 15.16
C PRO A 81 -4.00 12.91 15.71
N ARG A 82 -4.98 13.37 14.94
CA ARG A 82 -5.90 14.43 15.34
C ARG A 82 -7.35 13.94 15.30
N TYR A 83 -8.12 14.28 16.33
CA TYR A 83 -9.57 14.06 16.32
C TYR A 83 -10.25 15.10 15.41
N THR A 84 -10.88 14.65 14.35
CA THR A 84 -11.49 15.49 13.30
C THR A 84 -12.99 15.23 13.19
N ARG A 85 -13.66 15.92 12.26
CA ARG A 85 -15.08 15.63 11.94
C ARG A 85 -15.26 14.22 11.38
N THR A 86 -14.26 13.69 10.70
CA THR A 86 -14.26 12.28 10.27
C THR A 86 -14.25 11.35 11.48
N SER A 87 -13.41 11.64 12.48
CA SER A 87 -13.36 10.88 13.73
C SER A 87 -14.71 10.87 14.45
N ALA A 88 -15.35 12.03 14.53
CA ALA A 88 -16.66 12.17 15.18
C ALA A 88 -17.78 11.39 14.47
N ALA A 89 -17.67 11.16 13.17
CA ALA A 89 -18.67 10.45 12.38
C ALA A 89 -18.41 8.94 12.30
N CYS A 90 -17.17 8.47 12.51
CA CYS A 90 -16.81 7.07 12.53
C CYS A 90 -17.18 6.37 13.85
N ASP A 91 -17.20 5.03 13.85
CA ASP A 91 -17.49 4.24 15.05
C ASP A 91 -16.31 4.22 16.00
N HIS A 92 -15.10 4.16 15.44
CA HIS A 92 -13.87 4.12 16.21
C HIS A 92 -12.89 5.18 15.73
N HIS A 93 -12.21 5.83 16.68
CA HIS A 93 -11.05 6.65 16.42
C HIS A 93 -9.82 6.05 17.10
N VAL A 94 -8.80 5.79 16.31
CA VAL A 94 -7.51 5.31 16.79
C VAL A 94 -6.51 6.45 16.69
N HIS A 95 -6.07 6.95 17.84
CA HIS A 95 -5.06 7.98 17.91
C HIS A 95 -3.68 7.36 17.72
N ILE A 96 -2.96 7.76 16.68
CA ILE A 96 -1.59 7.34 16.45
C ILE A 96 -0.63 8.52 16.56
N ARG A 97 0.64 8.24 16.82
CA ARG A 97 1.68 9.25 16.71
C ARG A 97 2.01 9.46 15.23
N PRO A 98 2.22 10.70 14.75
CA PRO A 98 2.75 10.91 13.39
C PRO A 98 3.97 10.02 13.12
N GLU A 99 4.14 9.57 11.88
CA GLU A 99 5.24 8.69 11.42
C GLU A 99 5.17 7.24 11.95
N THR A 100 4.09 6.83 12.62
CA THR A 100 3.94 5.43 13.11
C THR A 100 2.97 4.58 12.26
N ASP A 101 2.61 5.05 11.08
CA ASP A 101 1.67 4.37 10.17
C ASP A 101 2.13 2.97 9.81
N ILE A 102 3.42 2.81 9.47
CA ILE A 102 4.01 1.51 9.13
C ILE A 102 3.91 0.55 10.32
N ALA A 103 4.23 1.01 11.52
CA ALA A 103 4.15 0.18 12.73
C ALA A 103 2.71 -0.26 13.02
N PHE A 104 1.73 0.64 12.87
CA PHE A 104 0.32 0.34 13.04
C PHE A 104 -0.16 -0.71 12.03
N LEU A 105 0.08 -0.47 10.73
CA LEU A 105 -0.35 -1.39 9.67
C LEU A 105 0.35 -2.75 9.76
N SER A 106 1.64 -2.76 10.06
CA SER A 106 2.40 -4.00 10.27
C SER A 106 1.87 -4.81 11.46
N ALA A 107 1.47 -4.16 12.54
CA ALA A 107 0.85 -4.84 13.68
C ALA A 107 -0.50 -5.46 13.31
N VAL A 108 -1.32 -4.77 12.51
CA VAL A 108 -2.60 -5.31 12.01
C VAL A 108 -2.35 -6.53 11.11
N ILE A 109 -1.42 -6.44 10.16
CA ILE A 109 -1.07 -7.55 9.26
C ILE A 109 -0.53 -8.73 10.06
N ARG A 110 0.38 -8.49 11.00
CA ARG A 110 0.91 -9.51 11.89
C ARG A 110 -0.19 -10.24 12.65
N TYR A 111 -1.12 -9.50 13.23
CA TYR A 111 -2.26 -10.09 13.96
C TYR A 111 -3.12 -10.98 13.05
N ILE A 112 -3.42 -10.51 11.83
CA ILE A 112 -4.19 -11.28 10.84
C ILE A 112 -3.47 -12.59 10.50
N LEU A 113 -2.16 -12.55 10.26
CA LEU A 113 -1.36 -13.73 9.92
C LEU A 113 -1.24 -14.69 11.11
N GLU A 114 -0.91 -14.21 12.31
CA GLU A 114 -0.80 -15.04 13.52
C GLU A 114 -2.11 -15.76 13.90
N LYS A 115 -3.24 -15.12 13.61
CA LYS A 115 -4.57 -15.69 13.88
C LYS A 115 -5.18 -16.44 12.71
N GLY A 116 -4.52 -16.51 11.55
CA GLY A 116 -5.05 -17.13 10.35
C GLY A 116 -6.34 -16.49 9.82
N LEU A 117 -6.52 -15.19 10.02
CA LEU A 117 -7.74 -14.45 9.66
C LEU A 117 -7.72 -13.92 8.21
N TRP A 118 -6.71 -14.25 7.44
CA TRP A 118 -6.59 -13.80 6.05
C TRP A 118 -7.52 -14.59 5.12
N PHE A 119 -8.04 -13.91 4.10
CA PHE A 119 -8.92 -14.52 3.12
C PHE A 119 -8.10 -15.30 2.08
N LYS A 120 -7.88 -16.58 2.35
CA LYS A 120 -6.96 -17.44 1.59
C LYS A 120 -7.22 -17.43 0.09
N GLU A 121 -8.45 -17.59 -0.34
CA GLU A 121 -8.83 -17.67 -1.75
C GLU A 121 -8.45 -16.38 -2.52
N TYR A 122 -8.73 -15.22 -1.93
CA TYR A 122 -8.37 -13.94 -2.53
C TYR A 122 -6.85 -13.73 -2.58
N VAL A 123 -6.19 -14.02 -1.46
CA VAL A 123 -4.73 -13.80 -1.33
C VAL A 123 -3.96 -14.65 -2.33
N LEU A 124 -4.34 -15.93 -2.50
CA LEU A 124 -3.71 -16.83 -3.46
C LEU A 124 -4.00 -16.44 -4.92
N ALA A 125 -5.21 -15.97 -5.22
CA ALA A 125 -5.62 -15.67 -6.58
C ALA A 125 -5.13 -14.29 -7.09
N TYR A 126 -5.00 -13.29 -6.19
CA TYR A 126 -4.81 -11.89 -6.59
C TYR A 126 -3.59 -11.21 -5.99
N THR A 127 -2.77 -11.92 -5.22
CA THR A 127 -1.55 -11.36 -4.66
C THR A 127 -0.34 -12.26 -4.92
N ASN A 128 0.85 -11.75 -4.63
CA ASN A 128 2.10 -12.51 -4.71
C ASN A 128 2.46 -13.22 -3.38
N ALA A 129 1.55 -13.29 -2.43
CA ALA A 129 1.84 -13.86 -1.11
C ALA A 129 2.14 -15.37 -1.14
N SER A 130 1.65 -16.11 -2.16
CA SER A 130 1.97 -17.52 -2.37
C SER A 130 3.28 -17.78 -3.10
N THR A 131 3.96 -16.71 -3.57
CA THR A 131 5.20 -16.86 -4.34
C THR A 131 6.37 -17.16 -3.43
N ILE A 132 7.15 -18.18 -3.75
CA ILE A 132 8.31 -18.59 -2.96
C ILE A 132 9.45 -17.60 -3.17
N ILE A 133 9.95 -17.04 -2.07
CA ILE A 133 11.14 -16.19 -2.09
C ILE A 133 12.38 -17.06 -2.29
N ASN A 134 13.35 -16.58 -3.07
CA ASN A 134 14.62 -17.25 -3.31
C ASN A 134 15.27 -17.66 -1.98
N SER A 135 15.67 -18.92 -1.86
CA SER A 135 16.30 -19.48 -0.66
C SER A 135 17.62 -18.77 -0.26
N LYS A 136 18.25 -18.08 -1.19
CA LYS A 136 19.46 -17.25 -0.93
C LYS A 136 19.14 -15.86 -0.38
N PHE A 137 17.83 -15.49 -0.28
CA PHE A 137 17.43 -14.20 0.29
C PHE A 137 18.00 -14.03 1.69
N ASN A 138 18.64 -12.90 1.91
CA ASN A 138 19.13 -12.49 3.23
C ASN A 138 18.93 -10.99 3.41
N PHE A 139 18.54 -10.62 4.60
CA PHE A 139 18.35 -9.22 5.01
C PHE A 139 19.35 -8.88 6.11
N ASP A 140 20.08 -7.81 5.92
CA ASP A 140 21.02 -7.29 6.92
C ASP A 140 20.33 -6.26 7.80
N ASP A 141 20.06 -6.62 9.05
CA ASP A 141 19.39 -5.75 10.04
C ASP A 141 20.21 -4.50 10.38
N VAL A 142 21.53 -4.52 10.16
CA VAL A 142 22.42 -3.39 10.47
C VAL A 142 22.35 -2.33 9.38
N THR A 143 22.43 -2.74 8.13
CA THR A 143 22.40 -1.82 6.97
C THR A 143 20.98 -1.54 6.47
N GLY A 144 20.02 -2.38 6.82
CA GLY A 144 18.65 -2.33 6.31
C GLY A 144 18.54 -2.71 4.82
N LEU A 145 19.53 -3.43 4.29
CA LEU A 145 19.62 -3.78 2.88
C LEU A 145 19.48 -5.30 2.68
N PHE A 146 18.99 -5.67 1.52
CA PHE A 146 18.97 -7.06 1.07
C PHE A 146 20.30 -7.42 0.42
N ASN A 147 20.60 -8.71 0.33
CA ASN A 147 21.74 -9.21 -0.46
C ASN A 147 21.57 -8.83 -1.94
N GLY A 148 22.71 -8.63 -2.62
CA GLY A 148 22.72 -8.17 -4.02
C GLY A 148 22.66 -6.66 -4.20
N TRP A 149 22.71 -5.87 -3.14
CA TRP A 149 22.88 -4.43 -3.24
C TRP A 149 24.28 -4.05 -3.72
N ASP A 150 24.34 -3.24 -4.78
CA ASP A 150 25.57 -2.65 -5.29
C ASP A 150 25.61 -1.15 -4.94
N PRO A 151 26.51 -0.73 -4.06
CA PRO A 151 26.64 0.67 -3.66
C PRO A 151 27.16 1.58 -4.77
N ALA A 152 27.86 1.04 -5.78
CA ALA A 152 28.39 1.83 -6.89
C ALA A 152 27.28 2.25 -7.87
N THR A 153 26.39 1.35 -8.20
CA THR A 153 25.24 1.61 -9.08
C THR A 153 23.98 2.05 -8.32
N ARG A 154 24.00 1.93 -6.97
CA ARG A 154 22.84 2.17 -6.09
C ARG A 154 21.59 1.40 -6.54
N SER A 155 21.80 0.16 -6.91
CA SER A 155 20.74 -0.73 -7.38
C SER A 155 20.98 -2.16 -6.91
N TYR A 156 19.93 -2.97 -6.97
CA TYR A 156 20.05 -4.40 -6.73
C TYR A 156 20.44 -5.13 -8.01
N SER A 157 21.36 -6.09 -7.87
CA SER A 157 21.69 -7.00 -8.95
C SER A 157 20.47 -7.82 -9.38
N LYS A 158 20.36 -8.07 -10.67
CA LYS A 158 19.37 -9.03 -11.22
C LYS A 158 19.89 -10.47 -11.20
N GLU A 159 21.09 -10.66 -10.67
CA GLU A 159 21.69 -11.99 -10.54
C GLU A 159 21.00 -12.83 -9.46
N PRO A 160 21.18 -14.17 -9.50
CA PRO A 160 20.45 -15.10 -8.61
C PRO A 160 20.70 -14.89 -7.11
N ASP A 161 21.65 -14.06 -6.74
CA ASP A 161 22.01 -13.81 -5.34
C ASP A 161 21.33 -12.58 -4.71
N SER A 162 20.54 -11.81 -5.50
CA SER A 162 19.72 -10.73 -4.96
C SER A 162 18.38 -11.26 -4.45
N TRP A 163 17.64 -10.42 -3.68
CA TRP A 163 16.26 -10.76 -3.33
C TRP A 163 15.46 -10.89 -4.63
N ASP A 164 14.80 -12.02 -4.81
CA ASP A 164 13.91 -12.31 -5.93
C ASP A 164 13.04 -13.51 -5.54
N TYR A 165 12.12 -13.86 -6.42
CA TYR A 165 11.34 -15.09 -6.27
C TYR A 165 12.09 -16.29 -6.85
N GLU A 166 11.73 -17.48 -6.43
CA GLU A 166 12.12 -18.70 -7.13
C GLU A 166 11.30 -18.83 -8.41
N TYR A 167 11.96 -19.20 -9.50
CA TYR A 167 11.34 -19.40 -10.80
C TYR A 167 11.48 -20.85 -11.27
N GLU A 168 10.49 -21.31 -12.02
CA GLU A 168 10.66 -22.49 -12.85
C GLU A 168 11.64 -22.16 -13.97
N MET A 169 12.45 -23.14 -14.37
CA MET A 169 13.38 -22.96 -15.48
C MET A 169 12.79 -23.62 -16.71
N ASN A 170 12.69 -22.88 -17.79
CA ASN A 170 12.31 -23.42 -19.09
C ASN A 170 13.42 -24.32 -19.65
N PRO A 171 13.11 -25.22 -20.61
CA PRO A 171 14.11 -26.07 -21.26
C PRO A 171 15.24 -25.31 -21.97
N ASP A 172 15.00 -24.06 -22.35
CA ASP A 172 15.98 -23.18 -23.00
C ASP A 172 16.85 -22.38 -22.00
N GLY A 173 16.66 -22.63 -20.69
CA GLY A 173 17.38 -21.94 -19.61
C GLY A 173 16.84 -20.56 -19.25
N SER A 174 15.74 -20.12 -19.87
CA SER A 174 15.08 -18.86 -19.50
C SER A 174 14.22 -19.03 -18.23
N ARG A 175 13.96 -17.92 -17.54
CA ARG A 175 13.03 -17.91 -16.40
C ARG A 175 11.60 -18.13 -16.86
N GLY A 176 10.95 -19.11 -16.26
CA GLY A 176 9.52 -19.41 -16.43
C GLY A 176 8.63 -18.66 -15.43
N ALA A 177 7.56 -19.31 -15.01
CA ALA A 177 6.66 -18.79 -13.98
C ALA A 177 7.34 -18.78 -12.60
N PRO A 178 7.00 -17.83 -11.72
CA PRO A 178 7.41 -17.91 -10.32
C PRO A 178 6.80 -19.15 -9.66
N LYS A 179 7.60 -19.83 -8.84
CA LYS A 179 7.11 -20.96 -8.05
C LYS A 179 6.16 -20.48 -6.95
N THR A 180 5.12 -21.22 -6.71
CA THR A 180 4.12 -20.91 -5.68
C THR A 180 3.94 -22.08 -4.72
N ASP A 181 3.70 -21.77 -3.45
CA ASP A 181 3.28 -22.72 -2.42
C ASP A 181 1.87 -22.30 -1.96
N PRO A 182 0.80 -23.01 -2.36
CA PRO A 182 -0.60 -22.63 -2.14
C PRO A 182 -1.11 -22.88 -0.71
#